data_ea83a093b5682315a054c0c508dcaf0d
#
_entry.id   ea83a093b5682315a054c0c508dcaf0d
#
_cell.length_a   1.000
_cell.length_b   1.000
_cell.length_c   1.000
_cell.angle_alpha   90.00
_cell.angle_beta   90.00
_cell.angle_gamma   90.00
#
_symmetry.space_group_name_H-M   'P 1'
#
loop_
_entity.id
_entity.type
_entity.pdbx_description
1 polymer ?
#
loop_
_entity_poly.entity_id
_entity_poly.type
_entity_poly.pdbx_seq_one_letter_code
_entity_poly.pdbx_strand_id
1 'polypeptide(L)'
;VLGVKFFERKEIKDTLAYLRASLNRESLSDIKRIINFPTRGIGKATIAKIFAGETNSLPIKTRLKIENFYNTLEEIKIKIESEKCSDVIKFTVKKSGIEDELKNGTEEDMERLENIKELVSLALKYDNLKKGGGVEKLLEDASLASDQDSIMLNEEKKEKVNAVKLMTVHASKGLEFKYVFITGLEDGLFPHQKSGENTGEDEEEERRLFYVALTRAKEKLFLSYA
;
A
#
# COMPACT_ATOMS: atom_id res chain seq x y z
N VAL A 1 -14.97 15.15 -3.38
CA VAL A 1 -15.00 13.72 -3.71
C VAL A 1 -13.69 13.38 -4.38
N LEU A 2 -12.79 12.72 -3.65
CA LEU A 2 -11.53 12.21 -4.17
C LEU A 2 -11.89 11.15 -5.22
N GLY A 3 -11.63 11.45 -6.50
CA GLY A 3 -11.97 10.55 -7.59
C GLY A 3 -11.18 9.25 -7.48
N VAL A 4 -11.77 8.19 -8.03
CA VAL A 4 -11.29 6.80 -8.14
C VAL A 4 -9.81 6.69 -8.54
N LYS A 5 -9.24 7.72 -9.15
CA LYS A 5 -7.83 7.72 -9.61
C LYS A 5 -6.82 8.34 -8.64
N PHE A 6 -7.21 8.81 -7.47
CA PHE A 6 -6.28 9.53 -6.58
C PHE A 6 -5.10 8.66 -6.12
N PHE A 7 -5.38 7.46 -5.61
CA PHE A 7 -4.35 6.54 -5.14
C PHE A 7 -3.52 5.92 -6.28
N GLU A 8 -3.98 6.06 -7.53
CA GLU A 8 -3.25 5.59 -8.72
C GLU A 8 -2.23 6.62 -9.23
N ARG A 9 -2.28 7.88 -8.76
CA ARG A 9 -1.32 8.91 -9.14
C ARG A 9 0.09 8.51 -8.73
N LYS A 10 1.06 8.81 -9.59
CA LYS A 10 2.46 8.37 -9.42
C LYS A 10 3.05 8.82 -8.08
N GLU A 11 2.93 10.11 -7.74
CA GLU A 11 3.46 10.73 -6.52
C GLU A 11 2.82 10.16 -5.25
N ILE A 12 1.54 9.80 -5.32
CA ILE A 12 0.83 9.16 -4.22
C ILE A 12 1.35 7.73 -4.04
N LYS A 13 1.42 6.93 -5.13
CA LYS A 13 2.00 5.59 -5.09
C LYS A 13 3.44 5.59 -4.58
N ASP A 14 4.25 6.56 -4.97
CA ASP A 14 5.64 6.68 -4.53
C ASP A 14 5.69 6.97 -3.02
N THR A 15 4.87 7.89 -2.53
CA THR A 15 4.78 8.21 -1.10
C THR A 15 4.31 7.00 -0.27
N LEU A 16 3.25 6.32 -0.71
CA LEU A 16 2.75 5.11 -0.05
C LEU A 16 3.76 3.96 -0.10
N ALA A 17 4.53 3.84 -1.18
CA ALA A 17 5.59 2.83 -1.29
C ALA A 17 6.72 3.07 -0.26
N TYR A 18 7.07 4.33 0.05
CA TYR A 18 7.98 4.63 1.15
C TYR A 18 7.44 4.15 2.49
N LEU A 19 6.17 4.39 2.78
CA LEU A 19 5.54 3.93 4.02
C LEU A 19 5.52 2.41 4.10
N ARG A 20 5.09 1.70 3.04
CA ARG A 20 5.08 0.23 3.01
C ARG A 20 6.48 -0.37 3.14
N ALA A 21 7.47 0.15 2.40
CA ALA A 21 8.85 -0.31 2.49
C ALA A 21 9.48 -0.06 3.87
N SER A 22 9.04 0.97 4.58
CA SER A 22 9.48 1.25 5.95
C SER A 22 8.90 0.25 6.96
N LEU A 23 7.67 -0.20 6.75
CA LEU A 23 7.03 -1.23 7.57
C LEU A 23 7.50 -2.64 7.21
N ASN A 24 7.72 -2.90 5.93
CA ASN A 24 8.17 -4.21 5.43
C ASN A 24 9.33 -4.06 4.45
N ARG A 25 10.56 -4.28 4.94
CA ARG A 25 11.80 -4.22 4.16
C ARG A 25 11.95 -5.32 3.10
N GLU A 26 11.12 -6.35 3.14
CA GLU A 26 11.11 -7.43 2.16
C GLU A 26 10.18 -7.14 0.97
N SER A 27 9.44 -6.03 0.99
CA SER A 27 8.60 -5.61 -0.13
C SER A 27 9.46 -5.15 -1.32
N LEU A 28 9.93 -6.12 -2.11
CA LEU A 28 10.80 -5.88 -3.27
C LEU A 28 10.16 -4.95 -4.30
N SER A 29 8.85 -4.99 -4.47
CA SER A 29 8.11 -4.14 -5.39
C SER A 29 8.17 -2.67 -4.97
N ASP A 30 7.93 -2.38 -3.69
CA ASP A 30 7.99 -1.02 -3.16
C ASP A 30 9.43 -0.49 -3.17
N ILE A 31 10.41 -1.29 -2.71
CA ILE A 31 11.83 -0.91 -2.76
C ILE A 31 12.27 -0.62 -4.19
N LYS A 32 11.95 -1.49 -5.16
CA LYS A 32 12.28 -1.28 -6.58
C LYS A 32 11.70 0.02 -7.11
N ARG A 33 10.51 0.40 -6.64
CA ARG A 33 9.84 1.63 -7.03
C ARG A 33 10.55 2.88 -6.53
N ILE A 34 11.00 2.89 -5.27
CA ILE A 34 11.45 4.11 -4.58
C ILE A 34 12.97 4.23 -4.41
N ILE A 35 13.75 3.17 -4.57
CA ILE A 35 15.18 3.17 -4.29
C ILE A 35 15.95 4.23 -5.12
N ASN A 36 15.47 4.53 -6.31
CA ASN A 36 16.02 5.59 -7.18
C ASN A 36 15.04 6.75 -7.44
N PHE A 37 14.06 6.92 -6.58
CA PHE A 37 13.16 8.07 -6.58
C PHE A 37 13.04 8.66 -5.16
N PRO A 38 13.43 9.92 -4.94
CA PRO A 38 14.14 10.83 -5.85
C PRO A 38 15.45 10.25 -6.41
N THR A 39 15.96 10.89 -7.49
CA THR A 39 17.09 10.37 -8.24
C THR A 39 18.36 10.23 -7.39
N ARG A 40 18.84 8.99 -7.17
CA ARG A 40 20.07 8.68 -6.40
C ARG A 40 21.19 8.12 -7.25
N GLY A 41 20.97 7.95 -8.55
CA GLY A 41 21.94 7.30 -9.45
C GLY A 41 22.09 5.80 -9.19
N ILE A 42 21.02 5.14 -8.71
CA ILE A 42 20.93 3.68 -8.52
C ILE A 42 20.21 3.11 -9.73
N GLY A 43 20.96 2.62 -10.72
CA GLY A 43 20.41 2.08 -11.97
C GLY A 43 19.93 0.63 -11.85
N LYS A 44 19.27 0.15 -12.91
CA LYS A 44 18.66 -1.19 -12.98
C LYS A 44 19.65 -2.32 -12.65
N ALA A 45 20.89 -2.24 -13.16
CA ALA A 45 21.94 -3.24 -12.89
C ALA A 45 22.33 -3.29 -11.40
N THR A 46 22.37 -2.12 -10.74
CA THR A 46 22.64 -2.04 -9.30
C THR A 46 21.47 -2.62 -8.49
N ILE A 47 20.24 -2.33 -8.89
CA ILE A 47 19.04 -2.88 -8.25
C ILE A 47 19.03 -4.41 -8.36
N ALA A 48 19.38 -4.98 -9.52
CA ALA A 48 19.48 -6.42 -9.68
C ALA A 48 20.49 -7.06 -8.72
N LYS A 49 21.67 -6.44 -8.54
CA LYS A 49 22.70 -6.91 -7.58
C LYS A 49 22.23 -6.80 -6.12
N ILE A 50 21.50 -5.75 -5.77
CA ILE A 50 20.92 -5.60 -4.43
C ILE A 50 19.99 -6.78 -4.14
N PHE A 51 19.10 -7.11 -5.07
CA PHE A 51 18.13 -8.18 -4.91
C PHE A 51 18.75 -9.59 -4.98
N ALA A 52 19.92 -9.73 -5.63
CA ALA A 52 20.72 -10.95 -5.61
C ALA A 52 21.57 -11.12 -4.33
N GLY A 53 21.53 -10.15 -3.40
CA GLY A 53 22.37 -10.18 -2.19
C GLY A 53 23.84 -9.80 -2.44
N GLU A 54 24.19 -9.32 -3.64
CA GLU A 54 25.56 -9.02 -4.07
C GLU A 54 25.98 -7.57 -3.78
N THR A 55 25.40 -6.95 -2.77
CA THR A 55 25.66 -5.53 -2.42
C THR A 55 27.14 -5.26 -2.15
N ASN A 56 27.87 -6.26 -1.61
CA ASN A 56 29.30 -6.13 -1.32
C ASN A 56 30.18 -5.99 -2.58
N SER A 57 29.68 -6.42 -3.75
CA SER A 57 30.40 -6.28 -5.03
C SER A 57 30.30 -4.86 -5.62
N LEU A 58 29.48 -3.99 -5.02
CA LEU A 58 29.25 -2.64 -5.52
C LEU A 58 30.32 -1.64 -5.05
N PRO A 59 30.62 -0.60 -5.84
CA PRO A 59 31.52 0.48 -5.42
C PRO A 59 31.10 1.11 -4.10
N ILE A 60 32.06 1.56 -3.28
CA ILE A 60 31.82 2.16 -1.96
C ILE A 60 30.78 3.30 -2.03
N LYS A 61 30.91 4.21 -3.01
CA LYS A 61 29.97 5.33 -3.20
C LYS A 61 28.53 4.84 -3.41
N THR A 62 28.36 3.73 -4.13
CA THR A 62 27.03 3.15 -4.37
C THR A 62 26.49 2.48 -3.11
N ARG A 63 27.33 1.79 -2.37
CA ARG A 63 26.94 1.18 -1.08
C ARG A 63 26.47 2.23 -0.08
N LEU A 64 27.18 3.35 0.05
CA LEU A 64 26.78 4.46 0.92
C LEU A 64 25.42 5.06 0.53
N LYS A 65 25.13 5.17 -0.77
CA LYS A 65 23.79 5.61 -1.22
C LYS A 65 22.69 4.64 -0.84
N ILE A 66 22.95 3.34 -0.94
CA ILE A 66 22.02 2.28 -0.54
C ILE A 66 21.82 2.31 0.98
N GLU A 67 22.88 2.43 1.75
CA GLU A 67 22.83 2.55 3.20
C GLU A 67 22.01 3.77 3.63
N ASN A 68 22.26 4.95 3.05
CA ASN A 68 21.48 6.16 3.32
C ASN A 68 19.99 6.00 2.97
N PHE A 69 19.68 5.27 1.90
CA PHE A 69 18.30 4.95 1.55
C PHE A 69 17.64 4.09 2.64
N TYR A 70 18.28 3.02 3.10
CA TYR A 70 17.73 2.17 4.16
C TYR A 70 17.66 2.88 5.52
N ASN A 71 18.60 3.77 5.82
CA ASN A 71 18.53 4.62 7.01
C ASN A 71 17.31 5.56 6.95
N THR A 72 17.00 6.11 5.77
CA THR A 72 15.78 6.91 5.56
C THR A 72 14.52 6.08 5.87
N LEU A 73 14.45 4.82 5.40
CA LEU A 73 13.30 3.96 5.70
C LEU A 73 13.18 3.66 7.20
N GLU A 74 14.32 3.46 7.90
CA GLU A 74 14.31 3.24 9.35
C GLU A 74 13.81 4.47 10.11
N GLU A 75 14.26 5.67 9.74
CA GLU A 75 13.77 6.90 10.36
C GLU A 75 12.26 7.10 10.13
N ILE A 76 11.75 6.75 8.93
CA ILE A 76 10.31 6.80 8.63
C ILE A 76 9.57 5.79 9.52
N LYS A 77 10.09 4.58 9.70
CA LYS A 77 9.50 3.55 10.58
C LYS A 77 9.36 4.06 12.01
N ILE A 78 10.44 4.64 12.57
CA ILE A 78 10.41 5.23 13.92
C ILE A 78 9.32 6.31 14.03
N LYS A 79 9.13 7.12 12.96
CA LYS A 79 8.08 8.13 12.93
C LYS A 79 6.69 7.51 12.86
N ILE A 80 6.50 6.43 12.09
CA ILE A 80 5.23 5.70 12.05
C ILE A 80 4.81 5.24 13.46
N GLU A 81 5.76 4.74 14.24
CA GLU A 81 5.51 4.22 15.59
C GLU A 81 5.23 5.33 16.63
N SER A 82 5.65 6.58 16.38
CA SER A 82 5.63 7.65 17.37
C SER A 82 4.72 8.82 17.06
N GLU A 83 4.39 9.07 15.78
CA GLU A 83 3.71 10.28 15.33
C GLU A 83 2.33 9.99 14.74
N LYS A 84 1.56 11.05 14.44
CA LYS A 84 0.27 10.98 13.76
C LYS A 84 0.46 10.68 12.28
N CYS A 85 -0.52 10.06 11.64
CA CYS A 85 -0.48 9.67 10.23
C CYS A 85 -0.13 10.84 9.29
N SER A 86 -0.79 11.99 9.46
CA SER A 86 -0.55 13.18 8.63
C SER A 86 0.89 13.71 8.78
N ASP A 87 1.46 13.68 10.00
CA ASP A 87 2.83 14.15 10.25
C ASP A 87 3.88 13.16 9.73
N VAL A 88 3.60 11.86 9.78
CA VAL A 88 4.43 10.83 9.16
C VAL A 88 4.54 11.05 7.66
N ILE A 89 3.43 11.36 6.96
CA ILE A 89 3.47 11.62 5.51
C ILE A 89 4.33 12.85 5.21
N LYS A 90 4.12 13.97 5.93
CA LYS A 90 4.96 15.18 5.78
C LYS A 90 6.43 14.88 5.98
N PHE A 91 6.76 14.14 7.06
CA PHE A 91 8.13 13.72 7.34
C PHE A 91 8.70 12.87 6.21
N THR A 92 7.94 11.87 5.74
CA THR A 92 8.35 10.97 4.66
C THR A 92 8.69 11.72 3.39
N VAL A 93 7.82 12.64 2.95
CA VAL A 93 7.99 13.43 1.72
C VAL A 93 9.22 14.34 1.80
N LYS A 94 9.43 14.97 2.96
CA LYS A 94 10.61 15.81 3.21
C LYS A 94 11.88 14.97 3.34
N LYS A 95 11.89 13.93 4.17
CA LYS A 95 13.08 13.12 4.47
C LYS A 95 13.56 12.32 3.26
N SER A 96 12.65 11.82 2.44
CA SER A 96 13.01 11.11 1.21
C SER A 96 13.61 12.01 0.13
N GLY A 97 13.35 13.33 0.18
CA GLY A 97 13.72 14.31 -0.83
C GLY A 97 12.70 14.50 -1.95
N ILE A 98 11.52 13.86 -1.85
CA ILE A 98 10.44 14.02 -2.84
C ILE A 98 10.02 15.49 -2.94
N GLU A 99 9.88 16.16 -1.80
CA GLU A 99 9.48 17.56 -1.74
C GLU A 99 10.44 18.46 -2.53
N ASP A 100 11.74 18.28 -2.33
CA ASP A 100 12.76 19.09 -2.98
C ASP A 100 12.84 18.81 -4.49
N GLU A 101 12.72 17.53 -4.90
CA GLU A 101 12.69 17.15 -6.31
C GLU A 101 11.47 17.77 -7.03
N LEU A 102 10.28 17.70 -6.43
CA LEU A 102 9.08 18.27 -7.03
C LEU A 102 9.07 19.81 -7.02
N LYS A 103 9.56 20.45 -5.97
CA LYS A 103 9.67 21.93 -5.92
C LYS A 103 10.60 22.51 -6.95
N ASN A 104 11.66 21.79 -7.30
CA ASN A 104 12.66 22.23 -8.28
C ASN A 104 12.35 21.72 -9.70
N GLY A 105 11.22 21.06 -9.89
CA GLY A 105 10.81 20.46 -11.15
C GLY A 105 9.99 21.38 -12.04
N THR A 106 9.11 20.77 -12.84
CA THR A 106 8.22 21.41 -13.81
C THR A 106 6.93 21.90 -13.15
N GLU A 107 6.08 22.60 -13.90
CA GLU A 107 4.73 22.98 -13.47
C GLU A 107 3.88 21.71 -13.11
N GLU A 108 4.02 20.63 -13.88
CA GLU A 108 3.42 19.34 -13.57
C GLU A 108 3.90 18.75 -12.23
N ASP A 109 5.17 18.97 -11.87
CA ASP A 109 5.72 18.52 -10.59
C ASP A 109 5.15 19.34 -9.41
N MET A 110 4.85 20.63 -9.63
CA MET A 110 4.14 21.44 -8.65
C MET A 110 2.70 20.91 -8.41
N GLU A 111 1.98 20.50 -9.46
CA GLU A 111 0.67 19.85 -9.31
C GLU A 111 0.77 18.54 -8.54
N ARG A 112 1.82 17.75 -8.77
CA ARG A 112 2.10 16.53 -7.99
C ARG A 112 2.33 16.83 -6.51
N LEU A 113 2.99 17.95 -6.20
CA LEU A 113 3.18 18.37 -4.82
C LEU A 113 1.84 18.74 -4.16
N GLU A 114 0.92 19.39 -4.88
CA GLU A 114 -0.43 19.66 -4.38
C GLU A 114 -1.21 18.36 -4.12
N ASN A 115 -1.07 17.34 -4.98
CA ASN A 115 -1.66 16.03 -4.75
C ASN A 115 -1.13 15.37 -3.45
N ILE A 116 0.15 15.56 -3.14
CA ILE A 116 0.73 15.08 -1.87
C ILE A 116 0.14 15.85 -0.67
N LYS A 117 -0.08 17.15 -0.78
CA LYS A 117 -0.76 17.93 0.26
C LYS A 117 -2.21 17.47 0.47
N GLU A 118 -2.89 17.06 -0.62
CA GLU A 118 -4.21 16.45 -0.55
C GLU A 118 -4.16 15.11 0.21
N LEU A 119 -3.12 14.27 -0.03
CA LEU A 119 -2.89 13.05 0.75
C LEU A 119 -2.69 13.34 2.24
N VAL A 120 -1.93 14.38 2.59
CA VAL A 120 -1.77 14.80 3.99
C VAL A 120 -3.12 15.21 4.60
N SER A 121 -3.94 15.95 3.86
CA SER A 121 -5.27 16.36 4.31
C SER A 121 -6.20 15.16 4.51
N LEU A 122 -6.15 14.19 3.61
CA LEU A 122 -6.87 12.93 3.74
C LEU A 122 -6.42 12.15 4.98
N ALA A 123 -5.12 12.16 5.26
CA ALA A 123 -4.54 11.42 6.38
C ALA A 123 -4.97 11.94 7.76
N LEU A 124 -5.44 13.20 7.86
CA LEU A 124 -5.97 13.77 9.12
C LEU A 124 -7.10 12.91 9.73
N LYS A 125 -7.89 12.22 8.90
CA LYS A 125 -8.96 11.34 9.39
C LYS A 125 -8.44 10.14 10.19
N TYR A 126 -7.16 9.76 9.99
CA TYR A 126 -6.51 8.65 10.70
C TYR A 126 -5.67 9.09 11.89
N ASP A 127 -5.53 10.39 12.14
CA ASP A 127 -4.69 10.95 13.20
C ASP A 127 -5.17 10.61 14.62
N ASN A 128 -6.47 10.30 14.76
CA ASN A 128 -7.07 9.93 16.04
C ASN A 128 -6.90 8.44 16.38
N LEU A 129 -6.37 7.64 15.45
CA LEU A 129 -6.07 6.24 15.70
C LEU A 129 -4.80 6.08 16.54
N LYS A 130 -4.65 4.92 17.18
CA LYS A 130 -3.43 4.56 17.93
C LYS A 130 -2.20 4.78 17.05
N LYS A 131 -1.10 5.25 17.63
CA LYS A 131 0.18 5.45 16.95
C LYS A 131 0.57 4.16 16.19
N GLY A 132 1.02 4.31 14.96
CA GLY A 132 1.23 3.21 14.02
C GLY A 132 -0.04 2.80 13.26
N GLY A 133 -1.16 2.57 13.93
CA GLY A 133 -2.40 2.10 13.31
C GLY A 133 -3.00 3.07 12.28
N GLY A 134 -2.72 4.37 12.40
CA GLY A 134 -3.19 5.36 11.42
C GLY A 134 -2.57 5.17 10.03
N VAL A 135 -1.27 4.90 9.97
CA VAL A 135 -0.56 4.65 8.70
C VAL A 135 -0.98 3.29 8.12
N GLU A 136 -1.08 2.25 8.96
CA GLU A 136 -1.55 0.93 8.52
C GLU A 136 -2.94 1.00 7.92
N LYS A 137 -3.87 1.71 8.57
CA LYS A 137 -5.24 1.87 8.07
C LYS A 137 -5.31 2.69 6.78
N LEU A 138 -4.51 3.75 6.65
CA LEU A 138 -4.38 4.50 5.39
C LEU A 138 -3.90 3.58 4.25
N LEU A 139 -2.89 2.74 4.49
CA LEU A 139 -2.34 1.83 3.49
C LEU A 139 -3.37 0.75 3.08
N GLU A 140 -4.12 0.22 4.03
CA GLU A 140 -5.23 -0.71 3.77
C GLU A 140 -6.31 -0.06 2.89
N ASP A 141 -6.82 1.11 3.30
CA ASP A 141 -7.86 1.83 2.55
C ASP A 141 -7.40 2.23 1.14
N ALA A 142 -6.12 2.63 0.99
CA ALA A 142 -5.53 2.94 -0.31
C ALA A 142 -5.45 1.71 -1.23
N SER A 143 -5.12 0.53 -0.68
CA SER A 143 -5.07 -0.72 -1.44
C SER A 143 -6.48 -1.13 -1.90
N LEU A 144 -7.47 -1.03 -1.01
CA LEU A 144 -8.87 -1.34 -1.34
C LEU A 144 -9.43 -0.43 -2.43
N ALA A 145 -9.12 0.87 -2.38
CA ALA A 145 -9.54 1.84 -3.39
C ALA A 145 -8.92 1.50 -4.76
N SER A 146 -7.63 1.18 -4.79
CA SER A 146 -6.92 0.80 -6.01
C SER A 146 -7.48 -0.49 -6.64
N ASP A 147 -7.80 -1.49 -5.83
CA ASP A 147 -8.36 -2.76 -6.29
C ASP A 147 -9.77 -2.59 -6.88
N GLN A 148 -10.63 -1.81 -6.22
CA GLN A 148 -11.97 -1.49 -6.72
C GLN A 148 -11.91 -0.78 -8.07
N ASP A 149 -10.97 0.16 -8.25
CA ASP A 149 -10.74 0.89 -9.49
C ASP A 149 -10.30 -0.03 -10.62
N SER A 150 -9.40 -0.96 -10.35
CA SER A 150 -8.92 -1.90 -11.36
C SER A 150 -10.04 -2.81 -11.87
N ILE A 151 -11.00 -3.13 -11.01
CA ILE A 151 -12.16 -3.97 -11.34
C ILE A 151 -13.18 -3.16 -12.16
N MET A 152 -13.49 -1.90 -11.77
CA MET A 152 -14.41 -1.03 -12.50
C MET A 152 -13.89 -0.63 -13.88
N LEU A 153 -12.59 -0.31 -14.03
CA LEU A 153 -11.98 0.01 -15.31
C LEU A 153 -12.06 -1.16 -16.32
N ASN A 154 -12.01 -2.41 -15.82
CA ASN A 154 -12.19 -3.59 -16.66
C ASN A 154 -13.66 -3.80 -17.06
N GLU A 155 -14.63 -3.28 -16.31
CA GLU A 155 -16.05 -3.32 -16.67
C GLU A 155 -16.44 -2.23 -17.70
N GLU A 156 -15.81 -1.04 -17.62
CA GLU A 156 -16.03 0.05 -18.60
C GLU A 156 -15.38 -0.22 -19.96
N LYS A 157 -14.22 -0.86 -19.99
CA LYS A 157 -13.59 -1.36 -21.22
C LYS A 157 -14.20 -2.71 -21.59
N LYS A 158 -15.41 -2.73 -22.08
CA LYS A 158 -16.25 -3.86 -22.55
C LYS A 158 -15.56 -4.93 -23.43
N GLU A 159 -14.40 -5.40 -23.07
CA GLU A 159 -13.96 -6.74 -23.42
C GLU A 159 -14.30 -7.62 -22.23
N LYS A 160 -15.34 -8.43 -22.37
CA LYS A 160 -15.68 -9.52 -21.45
C LYS A 160 -14.53 -10.53 -21.48
N VAL A 161 -13.45 -10.20 -20.78
CA VAL A 161 -12.39 -11.18 -20.56
C VAL A 161 -13.00 -12.32 -19.74
N ASN A 162 -13.14 -13.47 -20.38
CA ASN A 162 -13.57 -14.68 -19.71
C ASN A 162 -12.43 -15.16 -18.79
N ALA A 163 -12.39 -14.65 -17.57
CA ALA A 163 -11.32 -14.92 -16.60
C ALA A 163 -11.88 -15.08 -15.20
N VAL A 164 -11.19 -15.85 -14.39
CA VAL A 164 -11.41 -15.93 -12.95
C VAL A 164 -10.83 -14.69 -12.28
N LYS A 165 -11.62 -13.98 -11.48
CA LYS A 165 -11.18 -12.83 -10.71
C LYS A 165 -10.71 -13.29 -9.33
N LEU A 166 -9.44 -13.01 -8.99
CA LEU A 166 -8.87 -13.24 -7.66
C LEU A 166 -8.82 -11.92 -6.91
N MET A 167 -9.35 -11.89 -5.69
CA MET A 167 -9.40 -10.66 -4.88
C MET A 167 -9.53 -11.01 -3.39
N THR A 168 -9.25 -10.04 -2.53
CA THR A 168 -9.55 -10.15 -1.11
C THR A 168 -11.04 -9.98 -0.86
N VAL A 169 -11.55 -10.43 0.31
CA VAL A 169 -12.93 -10.22 0.70
C VAL A 169 -13.25 -8.73 0.80
N HIS A 170 -12.34 -7.91 1.31
CA HIS A 170 -12.50 -6.46 1.36
C HIS A 170 -12.69 -5.83 -0.02
N ALA A 171 -11.89 -6.24 -1.00
CA ALA A 171 -11.99 -5.76 -2.39
C ALA A 171 -13.30 -6.19 -3.07
N SER A 172 -13.98 -7.22 -2.57
CA SER A 172 -15.25 -7.70 -3.11
C SER A 172 -16.47 -6.88 -2.66
N LYS A 173 -16.29 -5.95 -1.71
CA LYS A 173 -17.40 -5.13 -1.19
C LYS A 173 -18.02 -4.27 -2.30
N GLY A 174 -19.34 -4.41 -2.49
CA GLY A 174 -20.09 -3.70 -3.56
C GLY A 174 -20.09 -4.42 -4.91
N LEU A 175 -19.32 -5.50 -5.09
CA LEU A 175 -19.33 -6.32 -6.30
C LEU A 175 -20.22 -7.54 -6.10
N GLU A 176 -20.70 -8.15 -7.21
CA GLU A 176 -21.49 -9.36 -7.19
C GLU A 176 -21.10 -10.28 -8.36
N PHE A 177 -21.04 -11.58 -8.10
CA PHE A 177 -20.60 -12.58 -9.07
C PHE A 177 -21.59 -13.74 -9.13
N LYS A 178 -21.71 -14.37 -10.30
CA LYS A 178 -22.55 -15.57 -10.43
C LYS A 178 -22.08 -16.71 -9.54
N TYR A 179 -20.78 -16.95 -9.53
CA TYR A 179 -20.13 -18.02 -8.76
C TYR A 179 -19.02 -17.40 -7.89
N VAL A 180 -19.02 -17.73 -6.62
CA VAL A 180 -17.99 -17.27 -5.66
C VAL A 180 -17.37 -18.48 -4.98
N PHE A 181 -16.05 -18.51 -4.94
CA PHE A 181 -15.25 -19.47 -4.20
C PHE A 181 -14.55 -18.72 -3.07
N ILE A 182 -14.84 -19.07 -1.82
CA ILE A 182 -14.15 -18.56 -0.64
C ILE A 182 -13.21 -19.66 -0.17
N THR A 183 -11.91 -19.37 -0.16
CA THR A 183 -10.86 -20.31 0.21
C THR A 183 -10.14 -19.85 1.48
N GLY A 184 -9.47 -20.78 2.18
CA GLY A 184 -8.71 -20.47 3.37
C GLY A 184 -9.56 -20.18 4.60
N LEU A 185 -10.68 -20.91 4.75
CA LEU A 185 -11.53 -20.84 5.95
C LEU A 185 -10.92 -21.72 7.05
N GLU A 186 -9.83 -21.22 7.63
CA GLU A 186 -9.02 -21.92 8.64
C GLU A 186 -8.70 -20.98 9.80
N ASP A 187 -8.62 -21.52 10.99
CA ASP A 187 -8.26 -20.75 12.19
C ASP A 187 -6.93 -20.02 12.01
N GLY A 188 -6.95 -18.71 12.26
CA GLY A 188 -5.79 -17.84 12.12
C GLY A 188 -5.58 -17.27 10.71
N LEU A 189 -6.24 -17.83 9.68
CA LEU A 189 -6.21 -17.28 8.31
C LEU A 189 -7.51 -16.51 8.00
N PHE A 190 -8.66 -17.16 8.19
CA PHE A 190 -9.98 -16.53 8.13
C PHE A 190 -10.98 -17.32 8.99
N PRO A 191 -11.37 -16.83 10.19
CA PRO A 191 -11.07 -15.52 10.76
C PRO A 191 -9.58 -15.30 11.08
N HIS A 192 -9.08 -14.09 10.79
CA HIS A 192 -7.70 -13.72 11.06
C HIS A 192 -7.52 -13.43 12.56
N GLN A 193 -6.62 -14.17 13.21
CA GLN A 193 -6.25 -13.90 14.60
C GLN A 193 -5.01 -13.01 14.65
N LYS A 194 -5.19 -11.74 15.05
CA LYS A 194 -4.04 -10.87 15.36
C LYS A 194 -3.33 -11.40 16.60
N SER A 195 -2.02 -11.56 16.51
CA SER A 195 -1.17 -11.95 17.64
C SER A 195 -1.19 -10.87 18.71
N GLY A 196 -1.92 -11.07 19.80
CA GLY A 196 -2.09 -10.15 20.91
C GLY A 196 -3.58 -9.98 21.21
N GLU A 197 -3.96 -9.81 22.45
CA GLU A 197 -5.29 -9.70 23.03
C GLU A 197 -6.45 -9.59 22.02
N ASN A 198 -7.10 -10.74 21.75
CA ASN A 198 -8.34 -10.79 21.00
C ASN A 198 -9.38 -9.92 21.73
N THR A 199 -9.69 -8.76 21.19
CA THR A 199 -10.87 -8.01 21.62
C THR A 199 -12.07 -8.61 20.89
N GLY A 200 -13.21 -8.77 21.59
CA GLY A 200 -14.44 -9.26 20.93
C GLY A 200 -14.87 -8.44 19.71
N GLU A 201 -14.32 -7.22 19.56
CA GLU A 201 -14.52 -6.35 18.40
C GLU A 201 -13.82 -6.89 17.13
N ASP A 202 -12.64 -7.52 17.25
CA ASP A 202 -11.93 -8.10 16.10
C ASP A 202 -12.70 -9.31 15.54
N GLU A 203 -13.27 -10.17 16.40
CA GLU A 203 -14.10 -11.30 15.96
C GLU A 203 -15.40 -10.85 15.29
N GLU A 204 -16.00 -9.78 15.79
CA GLU A 204 -17.21 -9.20 15.21
C GLU A 204 -16.94 -8.64 13.81
N GLU A 205 -15.80 -7.97 13.60
CA GLU A 205 -15.41 -7.43 12.31
C GLU A 205 -15.11 -8.56 11.30
N GLU A 206 -14.39 -9.61 11.70
CA GLU A 206 -14.12 -10.78 10.85
C GLU A 206 -15.44 -11.50 10.48
N ARG A 207 -16.40 -11.60 11.40
CA ARG A 207 -17.72 -12.15 11.13
C ARG A 207 -18.50 -11.30 10.13
N ARG A 208 -18.45 -9.96 10.25
CA ARG A 208 -19.06 -9.04 9.28
C ARG A 208 -18.41 -9.18 7.91
N LEU A 209 -17.10 -9.32 7.88
CA LEU A 209 -16.34 -9.51 6.65
C LEU A 209 -16.73 -10.82 5.97
N PHE A 210 -16.88 -11.90 6.73
CA PHE A 210 -17.35 -13.18 6.21
C PHE A 210 -18.77 -13.07 5.64
N TYR A 211 -19.68 -12.39 6.34
CA TYR A 211 -21.03 -12.13 5.83
C TYR A 211 -20.99 -11.37 4.50
N VAL A 212 -20.12 -10.36 4.36
CA VAL A 212 -19.94 -9.66 3.10
C VAL A 212 -19.51 -10.63 2.00
N ALA A 213 -18.54 -11.51 2.26
CA ALA A 213 -18.08 -12.50 1.29
C ALA A 213 -19.20 -13.43 0.81
N LEU A 214 -20.01 -13.97 1.74
CA LEU A 214 -21.16 -14.83 1.43
C LEU A 214 -22.17 -14.14 0.50
N THR A 215 -22.44 -12.85 0.76
CA THR A 215 -23.44 -12.08 -0.01
C THR A 215 -22.96 -11.65 -1.39
N ARG A 216 -21.72 -11.96 -1.79
CA ARG A 216 -21.21 -11.65 -3.15
C ARG A 216 -21.70 -12.64 -4.20
N ALA A 217 -22.21 -13.82 -3.81
CA ALA A 217 -22.67 -14.84 -4.74
C ALA A 217 -24.13 -14.61 -5.16
N LYS A 218 -24.39 -14.53 -6.49
CA LYS A 218 -25.73 -14.45 -7.07
C LYS A 218 -26.38 -15.82 -7.27
N GLU A 219 -25.60 -16.83 -7.67
CA GLU A 219 -26.13 -18.13 -8.05
C GLU A 219 -25.55 -19.26 -7.19
N LYS A 220 -24.23 -19.34 -7.04
CA LYS A 220 -23.60 -20.42 -6.27
C LYS A 220 -22.40 -19.89 -5.46
N LEU A 221 -22.30 -20.41 -4.26
CA LEU A 221 -21.23 -20.18 -3.32
C LEU A 221 -20.52 -21.49 -3.01
N PHE A 222 -19.20 -21.48 -3.05
CA PHE A 222 -18.34 -22.60 -2.69
C PHE A 222 -17.42 -22.17 -1.55
N LEU A 223 -17.40 -22.95 -0.50
CA LEU A 223 -16.56 -22.74 0.67
C LEU A 223 -15.53 -23.86 0.72
N SER A 224 -14.26 -23.53 0.91
CA SER A 224 -13.22 -24.54 1.09
C SER A 224 -12.35 -24.26 2.31
N TYR A 225 -12.00 -25.33 2.99
CA TYR A 225 -11.11 -25.37 4.15
C TYR A 225 -10.15 -26.56 3.95
N ALA A 226 -8.98 -26.52 4.58
CA ALA A 226 -8.02 -27.61 4.57
C ALA A 226 -7.95 -28.31 5.95
#